data_51ea801318022bbf813654b654de5559
#
_entry.id   51ea801318022bbf813654b654de5559
#
_cell.length_a   1.000
_cell.length_b   1.000
_cell.length_c   1.000
_cell.angle_alpha   90.00
_cell.angle_beta   90.00
_cell.angle_gamma   90.00
#
_symmetry.space_group_name_H-M   'P 1'
#
loop_
_entity.id
_entity.type
_entity.pdbx_description
1 polymer ?
#
loop_
_entity_poly.entity_id
_entity_poly.type
_entity_poly.pdbx_seq_one_letter_code
_entity_poly.pdbx_strand_id
1 'polypeptide(L)'
;MDCLNNIVGVRCSGGPSPLSGLYVEDLEGINLKTASDIADVRYHSGLDLILKKLAFAQKEVVTDIQAAFLPYFRINTLIEEFKIGQFKTSFAIASPNERGAKFKTRNSRLMRIRIKTIEVQIQEPDTTSTVLIKDGETTTPIEFTSDAMGHATIQSNYLSKTNEVFVVIEDINVTPKQTQLKPGCNCYNKTSEFLIGWGWNNGTTSTSTFGLVVQAVAECDNEELICLMSSKIGFLILYKTGIQIVKEWIVSDRLNPVTIIDDGTEEFLLDEFETQYKKHKKTFVESVPRFMSTIDEVCVVCNQSKYYESTP
;
A
#
# COMPACT_ATOMS: atom_id res chain seq x y z
N MET A 1 5.61 0.64 -2.07
CA MET A 1 6.15 -0.49 -1.24
C MET A 1 7.63 -0.28 -0.95
N ASP A 2 7.96 0.74 -0.16
CA ASP A 2 9.36 1.10 0.05
C ASP A 2 10.15 0.04 0.87
N CYS A 3 9.48 -0.69 1.74
CA CYS A 3 10.16 -1.74 2.52
C CYS A 3 10.56 -2.95 1.68
N LEU A 4 9.76 -3.34 0.69
CA LEU A 4 10.06 -4.50 -0.16
C LEU A 4 11.27 -4.25 -1.05
N ASN A 5 11.49 -3.01 -1.47
CA ASN A 5 12.61 -2.63 -2.31
C ASN A 5 13.97 -2.80 -1.62
N ASN A 6 13.98 -2.90 -0.27
CA ASN A 6 15.20 -2.99 0.52
C ASN A 6 15.28 -4.28 1.36
N ILE A 7 14.51 -5.33 1.04
CA ILE A 7 14.59 -6.59 1.78
C ILE A 7 15.84 -7.36 1.41
N VAL A 8 16.15 -7.52 0.11
CA VAL A 8 17.35 -8.16 -0.43
C VAL A 8 18.15 -7.13 -1.19
N GLY A 9 19.45 -7.09 -0.99
CA GLY A 9 20.35 -6.12 -1.60
C GLY A 9 21.16 -6.67 -2.77
N VAL A 10 21.89 -5.77 -3.44
CA VAL A 10 22.96 -6.08 -4.39
C VAL A 10 24.21 -5.36 -3.91
N ARG A 11 25.32 -6.08 -3.67
CA ARG A 11 26.51 -5.54 -2.97
C ARG A 11 27.12 -4.32 -3.65
N CYS A 12 27.14 -4.29 -4.95
CA CYS A 12 27.78 -3.21 -5.72
C CYS A 12 26.82 -2.09 -6.15
N SER A 13 25.59 -2.06 -5.64
CA SER A 13 24.57 -1.07 -6.05
C SER A 13 24.72 0.30 -5.39
N GLY A 14 25.56 0.43 -4.36
CA GLY A 14 25.67 1.66 -3.55
C GLY A 14 24.43 1.98 -2.70
N GLY A 15 23.45 1.07 -2.64
CA GLY A 15 22.26 1.22 -1.85
C GLY A 15 22.47 0.96 -0.34
N PRO A 16 21.45 1.24 0.50
CA PRO A 16 21.50 0.94 1.93
C PRO A 16 21.57 -0.57 2.17
N SER A 17 22.05 -0.96 3.37
CA SER A 17 22.09 -2.37 3.78
C SER A 17 20.66 -2.96 3.77
N PRO A 18 20.47 -4.17 3.19
CA PRO A 18 19.17 -4.78 3.10
C PRO A 18 18.62 -5.19 4.47
N LEU A 19 17.31 -5.09 4.65
CA LEU A 19 16.62 -5.40 5.91
C LEU A 19 16.80 -6.86 6.34
N SER A 20 16.94 -7.80 5.40
CA SER A 20 17.19 -9.22 5.70
C SER A 20 18.65 -9.55 5.94
N GLY A 21 19.58 -8.65 5.60
CA GLY A 21 21.01 -8.90 5.55
C GLY A 21 21.48 -9.78 4.39
N LEU A 22 20.57 -10.16 3.46
CA LEU A 22 20.84 -11.03 2.32
C LEU A 22 21.16 -10.23 1.06
N TYR A 23 22.10 -10.72 0.26
CA TYR A 23 22.48 -10.16 -1.02
C TYR A 23 22.31 -11.17 -2.14
N VAL A 24 22.00 -10.72 -3.33
CA VAL A 24 21.80 -11.61 -4.50
C VAL A 24 23.07 -12.43 -4.78
N GLU A 25 24.25 -11.83 -4.56
CA GLU A 25 25.55 -12.46 -4.72
C GLU A 25 25.88 -13.50 -3.63
N ASP A 26 25.01 -13.72 -2.65
CA ASP A 26 25.13 -14.85 -1.70
C ASP A 26 24.66 -16.17 -2.33
N LEU A 27 24.00 -16.11 -3.49
CA LEU A 27 23.62 -17.30 -4.26
C LEU A 27 24.82 -17.85 -5.01
N GLU A 28 24.98 -19.17 -4.95
CA GLU A 28 26.03 -19.86 -5.69
C GLU A 28 25.89 -19.63 -7.20
N GLY A 29 27.00 -19.35 -7.88
CA GLY A 29 27.04 -19.07 -9.31
C GLY A 29 26.56 -17.68 -9.72
N ILE A 30 25.89 -16.93 -8.85
CA ILE A 30 25.38 -15.59 -9.14
C ILE A 30 26.36 -14.53 -8.66
N ASN A 31 26.93 -13.80 -9.60
CA ASN A 31 27.79 -12.65 -9.33
C ASN A 31 27.74 -11.64 -10.46
N LEU A 32 28.32 -10.46 -10.26
CA LEU A 32 28.28 -9.38 -11.24
C LEU A 32 28.95 -9.76 -12.57
N LYS A 33 29.99 -10.60 -12.54
CA LYS A 33 30.66 -11.08 -13.76
C LYS A 33 29.73 -11.98 -14.56
N THR A 34 29.17 -13.01 -13.94
CA THR A 34 28.21 -13.92 -14.57
C THR A 34 27.03 -13.11 -15.16
N ALA A 35 26.49 -12.18 -14.38
CA ALA A 35 25.40 -11.31 -14.84
C ALA A 35 25.82 -10.45 -16.04
N SER A 36 27.05 -9.97 -16.10
CA SER A 36 27.56 -9.17 -17.23
C SER A 36 27.76 -10.01 -18.49
N ASP A 37 28.15 -11.28 -18.32
CA ASP A 37 28.38 -12.21 -19.44
C ASP A 37 27.06 -12.57 -20.14
N ILE A 38 25.96 -12.69 -19.39
CA ILE A 38 24.62 -13.03 -19.89
C ILE A 38 23.75 -11.81 -20.27
N ALA A 39 24.10 -10.60 -19.81
CA ALA A 39 23.32 -9.39 -20.09
C ALA A 39 23.33 -9.07 -21.58
N ASP A 40 22.18 -9.14 -22.23
CA ASP A 40 21.97 -8.81 -23.65
C ASP A 40 21.60 -7.33 -23.85
N VAL A 41 21.16 -6.98 -25.06
CA VAL A 41 20.78 -5.60 -25.44
C VAL A 41 19.65 -4.99 -24.63
N ARG A 42 18.89 -5.80 -23.87
CA ARG A 42 17.80 -5.36 -23.00
C ARG A 42 18.32 -4.77 -21.67
N TYR A 43 19.60 -4.98 -21.36
CA TYR A 43 20.24 -4.56 -20.12
C TYR A 43 21.46 -3.69 -20.42
N HIS A 44 21.60 -2.61 -19.66
CA HIS A 44 22.75 -1.71 -19.80
C HIS A 44 24.04 -2.31 -19.21
N SER A 45 23.91 -3.20 -18.25
CA SER A 45 25.02 -3.86 -17.55
C SER A 45 24.53 -5.10 -16.79
N GLY A 46 25.45 -5.93 -16.29
CA GLY A 46 25.12 -7.03 -15.38
C GLY A 46 24.43 -6.56 -14.11
N LEU A 47 24.79 -5.39 -13.59
CA LEU A 47 24.10 -4.78 -12.44
C LEU A 47 22.64 -4.43 -12.79
N ASP A 48 22.39 -3.84 -13.96
CA ASP A 48 21.02 -3.53 -14.41
C ASP A 48 20.18 -4.80 -14.58
N LEU A 49 20.78 -5.88 -15.10
CA LEU A 49 20.13 -7.19 -15.15
C LEU A 49 19.73 -7.68 -13.76
N ILE A 50 20.66 -7.71 -12.79
CA ILE A 50 20.38 -8.18 -11.42
C ILE A 50 19.27 -7.32 -10.80
N LEU A 51 19.32 -6.00 -10.89
CA LEU A 51 18.33 -5.11 -10.31
C LEU A 51 16.94 -5.30 -10.93
N LYS A 52 16.84 -5.46 -12.25
CA LYS A 52 15.57 -5.74 -12.94
C LYS A 52 14.98 -7.09 -12.53
N LYS A 53 15.84 -8.14 -12.43
CA LYS A 53 15.40 -9.47 -12.01
C LYS A 53 14.98 -9.50 -10.54
N LEU A 54 15.67 -8.77 -9.67
CA LEU A 54 15.29 -8.57 -8.27
C LEU A 54 13.92 -7.89 -8.16
N ALA A 55 13.71 -6.78 -8.87
CA ALA A 55 12.43 -6.07 -8.86
C ALA A 55 11.28 -6.93 -9.39
N PHE A 56 11.52 -7.77 -10.40
CA PHE A 56 10.55 -8.71 -10.92
C PHE A 56 10.23 -9.82 -9.92
N ALA A 57 11.27 -10.43 -9.32
CA ALA A 57 11.12 -11.46 -8.30
C ALA A 57 10.35 -10.97 -7.06
N GLN A 58 10.58 -9.73 -6.63
CA GLN A 58 9.83 -9.09 -5.54
C GLN A 58 8.32 -9.07 -5.83
N LYS A 59 7.92 -8.68 -7.05
CA LYS A 59 6.50 -8.65 -7.46
C LYS A 59 5.89 -10.06 -7.46
N GLU A 60 6.60 -11.04 -8.00
CA GLU A 60 6.14 -12.44 -8.03
C GLU A 60 5.99 -13.01 -6.62
N VAL A 61 6.96 -12.76 -5.74
CA VAL A 61 6.92 -13.22 -4.34
C VAL A 61 5.75 -12.57 -3.60
N VAL A 62 5.48 -11.29 -3.78
CA VAL A 62 4.33 -10.62 -3.18
C VAL A 62 3.02 -11.29 -3.63
N THR A 63 2.88 -11.58 -4.93
CA THR A 63 1.71 -12.27 -5.47
C THR A 63 1.56 -13.67 -4.87
N ASP A 64 2.66 -14.41 -4.78
CA ASP A 64 2.69 -15.74 -4.17
C ASP A 64 2.32 -15.73 -2.68
N ILE A 65 2.78 -14.72 -1.95
CA ILE A 65 2.44 -14.51 -0.54
C ILE A 65 0.96 -14.16 -0.38
N GLN A 66 0.45 -13.23 -1.19
CA GLN A 66 -0.96 -12.86 -1.17
C GLN A 66 -1.85 -14.07 -1.45
N ALA A 67 -1.50 -14.89 -2.45
CA ALA A 67 -2.22 -16.13 -2.73
C ALA A 67 -2.18 -17.13 -1.56
N ALA A 68 -1.04 -17.21 -0.84
CA ALA A 68 -0.89 -18.07 0.32
C ALA A 68 -1.67 -17.57 1.56
N PHE A 69 -1.93 -16.28 1.65
CA PHE A 69 -2.75 -15.71 2.73
C PHE A 69 -4.26 -15.89 2.52
N LEU A 70 -4.73 -15.92 1.27
CA LEU A 70 -6.15 -15.98 0.94
C LEU A 70 -6.96 -17.06 1.71
N PRO A 71 -6.43 -18.28 1.95
CA PRO A 71 -7.15 -19.28 2.75
C PRO A 71 -7.31 -18.92 4.22
N TYR A 72 -6.43 -18.07 4.75
CA TYR A 72 -6.37 -17.75 6.18
C TYR A 72 -6.93 -16.36 6.50
N PHE A 73 -6.80 -15.42 5.56
CA PHE A 73 -7.11 -14.00 5.80
C PHE A 73 -7.88 -13.39 4.65
N ARG A 74 -8.76 -12.47 4.97
CA ARG A 74 -9.38 -11.58 3.99
C ARG A 74 -8.41 -10.45 3.66
N ILE A 75 -7.67 -10.59 2.59
CA ILE A 75 -6.80 -9.54 2.06
C ILE A 75 -7.66 -8.53 1.30
N ASN A 76 -7.37 -7.23 1.45
CA ASN A 76 -8.08 -6.12 0.77
C ASN A 76 -9.58 -6.03 1.08
N THR A 77 -10.03 -6.47 2.23
CA THR A 77 -11.42 -6.30 2.60
C THR A 77 -11.66 -4.83 2.98
N LEU A 78 -12.60 -4.19 2.30
CA LEU A 78 -13.22 -2.96 2.78
C LEU A 78 -13.90 -3.29 4.11
N ILE A 79 -13.41 -2.71 5.21
CA ILE A 79 -13.92 -3.04 6.52
C ILE A 79 -15.19 -2.27 6.79
N GLU A 80 -15.21 -0.99 6.43
CA GLU A 80 -16.34 -0.12 6.71
C GLU A 80 -16.35 1.10 5.77
N GLU A 81 -17.54 1.46 5.32
CA GLU A 81 -17.79 2.71 4.64
C GLU A 81 -18.24 3.78 5.64
N PHE A 82 -17.57 4.92 5.63
CA PHE A 82 -17.75 5.95 6.64
C PHE A 82 -17.94 7.32 5.99
N LYS A 83 -19.12 7.90 6.14
CA LYS A 83 -19.43 9.23 5.62
C LYS A 83 -19.54 10.22 6.76
N ILE A 84 -18.80 11.34 6.68
CA ILE A 84 -18.95 12.47 7.59
C ILE A 84 -19.34 13.73 6.84
N GLY A 85 -20.01 14.60 7.56
CA GLY A 85 -20.60 15.80 7.01
C GLY A 85 -22.00 15.52 6.45
N GLN A 86 -22.87 16.49 6.66
CA GLN A 86 -24.17 16.58 6.04
C GLN A 86 -24.49 18.07 5.83
N PHE A 87 -24.91 18.42 4.64
CA PHE A 87 -25.37 19.78 4.40
C PHE A 87 -26.63 20.05 5.23
N LYS A 88 -26.56 21.06 6.09
CA LYS A 88 -27.63 21.37 7.04
C LYS A 88 -28.50 22.46 6.53
N THR A 89 -27.91 23.51 5.99
CA THR A 89 -28.60 24.70 5.50
C THR A 89 -27.86 25.25 4.29
N SER A 90 -28.51 26.20 3.58
CA SER A 90 -27.82 26.93 2.51
C SER A 90 -27.06 28.17 3.00
N PHE A 91 -27.01 28.41 4.32
CA PHE A 91 -26.30 29.58 4.86
C PHE A 91 -24.80 29.42 4.73
N ALA A 92 -24.15 30.46 4.26
CA ALA A 92 -22.70 30.61 4.35
C ALA A 92 -22.28 30.81 5.80
N ILE A 93 -21.10 30.30 6.16
CA ILE A 93 -20.52 30.48 7.49
C ILE A 93 -19.15 31.13 7.38
N ALA A 94 -18.69 31.76 8.45
CA ALA A 94 -17.35 32.29 8.51
C ALA A 94 -16.33 31.19 8.18
N SER A 95 -15.43 31.50 7.26
CA SER A 95 -14.47 30.55 6.74
C SER A 95 -13.10 30.77 7.37
N PRO A 96 -12.57 29.82 8.16
CA PRO A 96 -11.17 29.86 8.56
C PRO A 96 -10.25 29.57 7.36
N ASN A 97 -8.97 29.89 7.51
CA ASN A 97 -8.00 29.66 6.41
C ASN A 97 -7.84 28.18 6.05
N GLU A 98 -7.83 27.31 7.06
CA GLU A 98 -7.80 25.86 6.85
C GLU A 98 -9.06 25.24 7.45
N ARG A 99 -9.88 24.62 6.63
CA ARG A 99 -11.20 24.10 7.03
C ARG A 99 -11.56 22.81 6.31
N GLY A 100 -12.22 21.90 6.99
CA GLY A 100 -12.65 20.65 6.36
C GLY A 100 -12.89 19.53 7.33
N ALA A 101 -12.33 18.38 7.02
CA ALA A 101 -12.50 17.12 7.73
C ALA A 101 -11.16 16.45 8.03
N LYS A 102 -11.08 15.81 9.20
CA LYS A 102 -9.96 14.98 9.62
C LYS A 102 -10.46 13.57 9.86
N PHE A 103 -9.69 12.59 9.43
CA PHE A 103 -9.94 11.17 9.65
C PHE A 103 -8.76 10.51 10.32
N LYS A 104 -9.02 9.53 11.17
CA LYS A 104 -8.01 8.69 11.80
C LYS A 104 -8.51 7.26 11.94
N THR A 105 -7.64 6.27 11.68
CA THR A 105 -7.94 4.88 11.98
C THR A 105 -7.90 4.62 13.49
N ARG A 106 -8.75 3.69 13.93
CA ARG A 106 -8.76 3.25 15.34
C ARG A 106 -7.96 1.98 15.49
N ASN A 107 -7.12 1.97 16.52
CA ASN A 107 -6.52 0.75 17.11
C ASN A 107 -5.78 -0.21 16.16
N SER A 108 -5.40 0.22 14.94
CA SER A 108 -4.61 -0.63 14.07
C SER A 108 -3.65 0.19 13.21
N ARG A 109 -2.38 -0.20 13.22
CA ARG A 109 -1.34 0.30 12.29
C ARG A 109 -1.46 -0.35 10.90
N LEU A 110 -2.18 -1.49 10.82
CA LEU A 110 -2.40 -2.22 9.57
C LEU A 110 -3.64 -1.72 8.81
N MET A 111 -4.06 -0.48 9.08
CA MET A 111 -5.20 0.13 8.42
C MET A 111 -4.79 1.40 7.69
N ARG A 112 -5.35 1.57 6.50
CA ARG A 112 -5.28 2.78 5.68
C ARG A 112 -6.66 3.38 5.48
N ILE A 113 -6.69 4.64 5.11
CA ILE A 113 -7.92 5.39 4.84
C ILE A 113 -7.99 5.63 3.33
N ARG A 114 -9.06 5.15 2.69
CA ARG A 114 -9.36 5.53 1.30
C ARG A 114 -10.42 6.62 1.29
N ILE A 115 -10.10 7.76 0.73
CA ILE A 115 -11.07 8.83 0.45
C ILE A 115 -11.70 8.53 -0.90
N LYS A 116 -13.00 8.19 -0.91
CA LYS A 116 -13.75 7.83 -2.13
C LYS A 116 -14.33 9.05 -2.82
N THR A 117 -15.14 9.81 -2.08
CA THR A 117 -15.92 10.90 -2.63
C THR A 117 -15.84 12.10 -1.70
N ILE A 118 -15.71 13.27 -2.28
CA ILE A 118 -15.78 14.56 -1.59
C ILE A 118 -16.87 15.38 -2.26
N GLU A 119 -17.95 15.65 -1.54
CA GLU A 119 -18.98 16.58 -1.98
C GLU A 119 -18.67 17.95 -1.36
N VAL A 120 -18.70 18.98 -2.16
CA VAL A 120 -18.40 20.37 -1.76
C VAL A 120 -19.65 21.21 -1.91
N GLN A 121 -19.93 22.10 -0.94
CA GLN A 121 -20.95 23.12 -1.05
C GLN A 121 -20.41 24.47 -0.56
N ILE A 122 -20.31 25.40 -1.51
CA ILE A 122 -19.83 26.77 -1.30
C ILE A 122 -20.90 27.80 -1.70
N GLN A 123 -20.67 29.07 -1.38
CA GLN A 123 -21.60 30.15 -1.75
C GLN A 123 -21.42 30.55 -3.22
N GLU A 124 -20.20 30.50 -3.71
CA GLU A 124 -19.79 30.98 -5.02
C GLU A 124 -20.20 29.98 -6.11
N PRO A 125 -21.09 30.32 -7.06
CA PRO A 125 -21.39 29.46 -8.19
C PRO A 125 -20.29 29.53 -9.25
N ASP A 126 -20.20 28.49 -10.08
CA ASP A 126 -19.33 28.41 -11.25
C ASP A 126 -17.85 28.78 -10.92
N THR A 127 -17.42 28.49 -9.69
CA THR A 127 -16.10 28.87 -9.16
C THR A 127 -15.17 27.65 -9.13
N THR A 128 -13.97 27.83 -9.66
CA THR A 128 -12.90 26.82 -9.58
C THR A 128 -12.05 27.05 -8.32
N SER A 129 -11.84 26.02 -7.55
CA SER A 129 -10.99 26.01 -6.36
C SER A 129 -10.39 24.64 -6.14
N THR A 130 -9.68 24.43 -5.02
CA THR A 130 -8.93 23.23 -4.74
C THR A 130 -9.23 22.67 -3.36
N VAL A 131 -9.50 21.36 -3.32
CA VAL A 131 -9.47 20.56 -2.09
C VAL A 131 -8.09 19.95 -1.94
N LEU A 132 -7.50 20.04 -0.76
CA LEU A 132 -6.22 19.43 -0.42
C LEU A 132 -6.45 18.17 0.42
N ILE A 133 -5.83 17.07 0.02
CA ILE A 133 -5.69 15.88 0.86
C ILE A 133 -4.29 15.91 1.47
N LYS A 134 -4.22 16.10 2.79
CA LYS A 134 -2.96 16.11 3.56
C LYS A 134 -2.80 14.78 4.30
N ASP A 135 -1.68 14.11 4.07
CA ASP A 135 -1.35 12.79 4.58
C ASP A 135 0.12 12.75 4.99
N GLY A 136 0.38 12.94 6.27
CA GLY A 136 1.72 13.19 6.78
C GLY A 136 2.35 14.42 6.14
N GLU A 137 3.50 14.25 5.49
CA GLU A 137 4.20 15.32 4.76
C GLU A 137 3.70 15.49 3.31
N THR A 138 2.82 14.61 2.84
CA THR A 138 2.31 14.65 1.47
C THR A 138 1.05 15.51 1.41
N THR A 139 0.99 16.45 0.47
CA THR A 139 -0.22 17.21 0.14
C THR A 139 -0.59 16.95 -1.32
N THR A 140 -1.81 16.47 -1.56
CA THR A 140 -2.34 16.20 -2.90
C THR A 140 -3.46 17.17 -3.20
N PRO A 141 -3.28 18.12 -4.12
CA PRO A 141 -4.32 19.03 -4.56
C PRO A 141 -5.27 18.33 -5.53
N ILE A 142 -6.57 18.60 -5.40
CA ILE A 142 -7.62 18.14 -6.31
C ILE A 142 -8.48 19.36 -6.68
N GLU A 143 -8.43 19.75 -7.94
CA GLU A 143 -9.26 20.85 -8.44
C GLU A 143 -10.73 20.44 -8.56
N PHE A 144 -11.63 21.39 -8.30
CA PHE A 144 -13.06 21.26 -8.54
C PHE A 144 -13.63 22.56 -9.09
N THR A 145 -14.74 22.45 -9.81
CA THR A 145 -15.55 23.60 -10.22
C THR A 145 -16.96 23.40 -9.68
N SER A 146 -17.45 24.38 -8.94
CA SER A 146 -18.81 24.37 -8.44
C SER A 146 -19.79 24.61 -9.58
N ASP A 147 -21.00 24.04 -9.46
CA ASP A 147 -22.12 24.31 -10.35
C ASP A 147 -22.80 25.66 -10.03
N ALA A 148 -23.87 25.97 -10.75
CA ALA A 148 -24.66 27.18 -10.55
C ALA A 148 -25.31 27.33 -9.15
N MET A 149 -25.32 26.23 -8.36
CA MET A 149 -25.80 26.22 -6.97
C MET A 149 -24.67 26.21 -5.94
N GLY A 150 -23.42 26.24 -6.39
CA GLY A 150 -22.22 26.17 -5.54
C GLY A 150 -21.88 24.74 -5.09
N HIS A 151 -22.34 23.72 -5.79
CA HIS A 151 -22.06 22.32 -5.49
C HIS A 151 -20.99 21.74 -6.42
N ALA A 152 -20.18 20.83 -5.89
CA ALA A 152 -19.30 19.99 -6.68
C ALA A 152 -19.19 18.59 -6.06
N THR A 153 -18.93 17.59 -6.89
CA THR A 153 -18.67 16.21 -6.45
C THR A 153 -17.35 15.71 -7.06
N ILE A 154 -16.44 15.33 -6.22
CA ILE A 154 -15.10 14.88 -6.58
C ILE A 154 -14.99 13.37 -6.29
N GLN A 155 -14.63 12.56 -7.31
CA GLN A 155 -14.25 11.17 -7.15
C GLN A 155 -12.73 11.10 -6.95
N SER A 156 -12.29 10.77 -5.74
CA SER A 156 -10.87 10.87 -5.39
C SER A 156 -10.13 9.53 -5.50
N ASN A 157 -10.65 8.46 -4.90
CA ASN A 157 -9.97 7.17 -4.73
C ASN A 157 -8.57 7.27 -4.09
N TYR A 158 -8.30 8.33 -3.35
CA TYR A 158 -7.02 8.52 -2.66
C TYR A 158 -6.85 7.47 -1.55
N LEU A 159 -5.73 6.75 -1.55
CA LEU A 159 -5.37 5.82 -0.48
C LEU A 159 -4.27 6.46 0.39
N SER A 160 -4.51 6.56 1.68
CA SER A 160 -3.55 7.16 2.61
C SER A 160 -2.28 6.31 2.77
N LYS A 161 -1.19 6.99 3.06
CA LYS A 161 0.09 6.38 3.46
C LYS A 161 0.21 6.29 4.99
N THR A 162 -0.57 7.12 5.69
CA THR A 162 -0.58 7.17 7.16
C THR A 162 -1.94 6.78 7.71
N ASN A 163 -2.03 6.65 9.02
CA ASN A 163 -3.27 6.36 9.72
C ASN A 163 -4.13 7.61 10.01
N GLU A 164 -3.72 8.78 9.52
CA GLU A 164 -4.39 10.06 9.71
C GLU A 164 -4.38 10.89 8.42
N VAL A 165 -5.54 11.37 7.99
CA VAL A 165 -5.72 12.13 6.75
C VAL A 165 -6.61 13.33 6.99
N PHE A 166 -6.25 14.46 6.40
CA PHE A 166 -7.05 15.67 6.35
C PHE A 166 -7.57 15.93 4.93
N VAL A 167 -8.81 16.30 4.82
CA VAL A 167 -9.44 16.76 3.58
C VAL A 167 -9.89 18.18 3.83
N VAL A 168 -9.18 19.15 3.26
CA VAL A 168 -9.35 20.57 3.62
C VAL A 168 -9.42 21.48 2.40
N ILE A 169 -10.02 22.64 2.57
CA ILE A 169 -9.97 23.78 1.65
C ILE A 169 -9.20 24.89 2.36
N GLU A 170 -8.21 25.48 1.71
CA GLU A 170 -7.42 26.61 2.21
C GLU A 170 -7.73 27.91 1.47
N ASP A 171 -8.42 27.84 0.34
CA ASP A 171 -8.78 29.02 -0.46
C ASP A 171 -9.73 29.94 0.31
N ILE A 172 -9.23 31.11 0.69
CA ILE A 172 -9.97 32.13 1.43
C ILE A 172 -11.04 32.85 0.59
N ASN A 173 -10.96 32.75 -0.74
CA ASN A 173 -11.93 33.38 -1.66
C ASN A 173 -13.19 32.55 -1.81
N VAL A 174 -13.24 31.38 -1.21
CA VAL A 174 -14.39 30.46 -1.25
C VAL A 174 -15.07 30.44 0.10
N THR A 175 -16.38 30.66 0.12
CA THR A 175 -17.19 30.70 1.34
C THR A 175 -18.00 29.41 1.49
N PRO A 176 -17.68 28.55 2.48
CA PRO A 176 -18.38 27.29 2.66
C PRO A 176 -19.81 27.51 3.17
N LYS A 177 -20.70 26.61 2.80
CA LYS A 177 -22.03 26.51 3.41
C LYS A 177 -22.02 25.66 4.64
N GLN A 178 -23.01 25.81 5.51
CA GLN A 178 -23.03 25.11 6.80
C GLN A 178 -23.19 23.60 6.62
N THR A 179 -22.39 22.85 7.37
CA THR A 179 -22.49 21.40 7.52
C THR A 179 -22.52 20.99 8.97
N GLN A 180 -22.94 19.76 9.24
CA GLN A 180 -22.81 19.12 10.54
C GLN A 180 -22.21 17.73 10.35
N LEU A 181 -21.51 17.21 11.37
CA LEU A 181 -20.81 15.92 11.26
C LEU A 181 -21.72 14.72 11.08
N LYS A 182 -22.86 14.70 11.79
CA LYS A 182 -23.90 13.70 11.63
C LYS A 182 -25.30 14.28 11.87
N PRO A 183 -26.35 13.68 11.30
CA PRO A 183 -27.72 14.16 11.48
C PRO A 183 -28.11 14.29 12.95
N GLY A 184 -28.71 15.43 13.31
CA GLY A 184 -29.32 15.64 14.62
C GLY A 184 -28.36 15.77 15.81
N CYS A 185 -27.03 15.89 15.57
CA CYS A 185 -26.03 15.97 16.65
C CYS A 185 -25.13 17.20 16.52
N ASN A 186 -24.89 17.87 17.64
CA ASN A 186 -23.84 18.89 17.77
C ASN A 186 -22.50 18.23 18.21
N CYS A 187 -22.13 17.12 17.58
CA CYS A 187 -20.97 16.35 17.95
C CYS A 187 -19.71 16.91 17.32
N TYR A 188 -18.59 16.84 18.06
CA TYR A 188 -17.26 17.18 17.54
C TYR A 188 -16.66 16.06 16.69
N ASN A 189 -17.16 14.84 16.82
CA ASN A 189 -16.68 13.70 16.04
C ASN A 189 -17.83 12.77 15.63
N LYS A 190 -17.60 11.99 14.59
CA LYS A 190 -18.31 10.77 14.26
C LYS A 190 -17.35 9.59 14.44
N THR A 191 -17.77 8.55 15.12
CA THR A 191 -16.97 7.36 15.37
C THR A 191 -17.66 6.14 14.79
N SER A 192 -16.87 5.22 14.29
CA SER A 192 -17.24 3.86 13.96
C SER A 192 -16.29 2.88 14.63
N GLU A 193 -16.39 1.62 14.31
CA GLU A 193 -15.49 0.60 14.84
C GLU A 193 -14.04 0.87 14.42
N PHE A 194 -13.82 1.29 13.18
CA PHE A 194 -12.49 1.39 12.57
C PHE A 194 -12.01 2.81 12.27
N LEU A 195 -12.93 3.78 12.15
CA LEU A 195 -12.62 5.16 11.81
C LEU A 195 -13.20 6.15 12.82
N ILE A 196 -12.46 7.23 13.02
CA ILE A 196 -12.95 8.43 13.67
C ILE A 196 -12.81 9.59 12.68
N GLY A 197 -13.88 10.38 12.54
CA GLY A 197 -13.88 11.60 11.74
C GLY A 197 -14.24 12.83 12.57
N TRP A 198 -13.58 13.94 12.31
CA TRP A 198 -13.81 15.24 12.93
C TRP A 198 -14.00 16.30 11.86
N GLY A 199 -14.74 17.35 12.21
CA GLY A 199 -14.58 18.63 11.55
C GLY A 199 -13.23 19.25 11.89
N TRP A 200 -12.67 20.04 10.96
CA TRP A 200 -11.35 20.62 11.10
C TRP A 200 -11.37 22.12 10.85
N ASN A 201 -10.69 22.88 11.72
CA ASN A 201 -10.64 24.34 11.70
C ASN A 201 -9.28 24.82 12.23
N ASN A 202 -8.37 25.22 11.34
CA ASN A 202 -7.07 25.81 11.71
C ASN A 202 -6.36 25.08 12.87
N GLY A 203 -6.11 23.79 12.72
CA GLY A 203 -5.40 23.02 13.74
C GLY A 203 -6.27 22.48 14.89
N THR A 204 -7.58 22.78 14.91
CA THR A 204 -8.48 22.33 15.97
C THR A 204 -9.68 21.56 15.42
N THR A 205 -10.29 20.73 16.27
CA THR A 205 -11.52 20.01 15.92
C THR A 205 -12.74 20.93 15.91
N SER A 206 -13.68 20.68 15.00
CA SER A 206 -14.91 21.47 14.82
C SER A 206 -16.16 20.57 14.76
N THR A 207 -17.32 21.15 15.04
CA THR A 207 -18.62 20.51 14.83
C THR A 207 -19.09 20.58 13.38
N SER A 208 -18.38 21.34 12.53
CA SER A 208 -18.66 21.49 11.10
C SER A 208 -17.47 21.00 10.25
N THR A 209 -17.77 20.47 9.09
CA THR A 209 -16.81 20.17 8.02
C THR A 209 -16.72 21.26 6.97
N PHE A 210 -17.30 22.43 7.24
CA PHE A 210 -17.20 23.65 6.42
C PHE A 210 -17.47 23.40 4.92
N GLY A 211 -18.67 22.96 4.62
CA GLY A 211 -19.11 22.73 3.25
C GLY A 211 -18.59 21.44 2.63
N LEU A 212 -17.88 20.59 3.37
CA LEU A 212 -17.44 19.30 2.89
C LEU A 212 -18.29 18.16 3.43
N VAL A 213 -18.65 17.22 2.55
CA VAL A 213 -19.20 15.92 2.91
C VAL A 213 -18.27 14.87 2.32
N VAL A 214 -17.61 14.10 3.18
CA VAL A 214 -16.52 13.19 2.78
C VAL A 214 -16.90 11.76 3.09
N GLN A 215 -16.77 10.91 2.07
CA GLN A 215 -16.91 9.47 2.17
C GLN A 215 -15.54 8.82 2.21
N ALA A 216 -15.25 8.16 3.29
CA ALA A 216 -13.99 7.43 3.51
C ALA A 216 -14.27 5.96 3.80
N VAL A 217 -13.27 5.13 3.59
CA VAL A 217 -13.30 3.68 3.88
C VAL A 217 -12.05 3.31 4.63
N ALA A 218 -12.19 2.46 5.64
CA ALA A 218 -11.06 1.78 6.26
C ALA A 218 -10.71 0.55 5.43
N GLU A 219 -9.46 0.45 5.03
CA GLU A 219 -8.91 -0.71 4.31
C GLU A 219 -7.73 -1.30 5.08
N CYS A 220 -7.52 -2.61 4.96
CA CYS A 220 -6.34 -3.25 5.53
C CYS A 220 -5.09 -2.90 4.73
N ASP A 221 -4.00 -2.56 5.43
CA ASP A 221 -2.69 -2.34 4.83
C ASP A 221 -1.91 -3.66 4.71
N ASN A 222 -2.09 -4.32 3.57
CA ASN A 222 -1.38 -5.57 3.29
C ASN A 222 0.11 -5.36 3.06
N GLU A 223 0.52 -4.16 2.64
CA GLU A 223 1.93 -3.85 2.44
C GLU A 223 2.66 -3.78 3.77
N GLU A 224 2.07 -3.10 4.75
CA GLU A 224 2.63 -3.05 6.10
C GLU A 224 2.69 -4.44 6.74
N LEU A 225 1.66 -5.27 6.54
CA LEU A 225 1.67 -6.66 7.00
C LEU A 225 2.85 -7.45 6.41
N ILE A 226 3.07 -7.34 5.09
CA ILE A 226 4.20 -7.99 4.42
C ILE A 226 5.53 -7.44 4.94
N CYS A 227 5.62 -6.12 5.16
CA CYS A 227 6.81 -5.47 5.72
C CYS A 227 7.18 -5.99 7.11
N LEU A 228 6.22 -6.27 7.96
CA LEU A 228 6.44 -6.88 9.29
C LEU A 228 7.05 -8.29 9.22
N MET A 229 6.89 -8.96 8.09
CA MET A 229 7.44 -10.31 7.84
C MET A 229 8.71 -10.29 6.98
N SER A 230 9.32 -9.13 6.76
CA SER A 230 10.44 -8.93 5.83
C SER A 230 11.60 -9.92 6.03
N SER A 231 11.99 -10.22 7.27
CA SER A 231 13.07 -11.17 7.58
C SER A 231 12.78 -12.58 7.08
N LYS A 232 11.52 -13.01 7.02
CA LYS A 232 11.10 -14.33 6.52
C LYS A 232 10.95 -14.35 5.00
N ILE A 233 10.63 -13.20 4.41
CA ILE A 233 10.42 -13.02 2.98
C ILE A 233 11.76 -12.92 2.23
N GLY A 234 12.82 -12.51 2.91
CA GLY A 234 14.14 -12.31 2.30
C GLY A 234 14.63 -13.52 1.51
N PHE A 235 14.55 -14.72 2.06
CA PHE A 235 14.94 -15.94 1.36
C PHE A 235 14.06 -16.26 0.15
N LEU A 236 12.77 -15.94 0.21
CA LEU A 236 11.87 -16.12 -0.93
C LEU A 236 12.27 -15.20 -2.09
N ILE A 237 12.54 -13.91 -1.81
CA ILE A 237 13.01 -12.96 -2.81
C ILE A 237 14.36 -13.37 -3.35
N LEU A 238 15.29 -13.79 -2.49
CA LEU A 238 16.63 -14.22 -2.86
C LEU A 238 16.59 -15.36 -3.89
N TYR A 239 15.99 -16.49 -3.53
CA TYR A 239 15.93 -17.66 -4.42
C TYR A 239 15.09 -17.40 -5.68
N LYS A 240 14.01 -16.62 -5.57
CA LYS A 240 13.22 -16.23 -6.75
C LYS A 240 14.03 -15.37 -7.72
N THR A 241 14.89 -14.49 -7.20
CA THR A 241 15.82 -13.70 -8.02
C THR A 241 16.84 -14.62 -8.71
N GLY A 242 17.39 -15.57 -8.00
CA GLY A 242 18.28 -16.59 -8.58
C GLY A 242 17.62 -17.34 -9.73
N ILE A 243 16.41 -17.85 -9.52
CA ILE A 243 15.62 -18.51 -10.57
C ILE A 243 15.47 -17.61 -11.82
N GLN A 244 15.16 -16.32 -11.62
CA GLN A 244 14.97 -15.38 -12.73
C GLN A 244 16.28 -15.08 -13.48
N ILE A 245 17.42 -15.05 -12.78
CA ILE A 245 18.74 -14.84 -13.38
C ILE A 245 19.16 -16.08 -14.15
N VAL A 246 19.02 -17.29 -13.57
CA VAL A 246 19.40 -18.55 -14.24
C VAL A 246 18.52 -18.80 -15.48
N LYS A 247 17.21 -18.49 -15.41
CA LYS A 247 16.34 -18.56 -16.60
C LYS A 247 16.80 -17.63 -17.72
N GLU A 248 17.29 -16.44 -17.38
CA GLU A 248 17.89 -15.53 -18.37
C GLU A 248 19.21 -16.11 -18.91
N TRP A 249 20.00 -16.75 -18.06
CA TRP A 249 21.23 -17.42 -18.44
C TRP A 249 20.99 -18.49 -19.50
N ILE A 250 20.04 -19.41 -19.27
CA ILE A 250 19.68 -20.51 -20.18
C ILE A 250 19.24 -19.99 -21.56
N VAL A 251 18.56 -18.82 -21.64
CA VAL A 251 18.04 -18.28 -22.90
C VAL A 251 18.93 -17.18 -23.51
N SER A 252 20.07 -16.88 -22.93
CA SER A 252 20.94 -15.79 -23.41
C SER A 252 21.68 -16.19 -24.68
N ASP A 253 21.46 -15.44 -25.78
CA ASP A 253 22.15 -15.60 -27.05
C ASP A 253 23.63 -15.16 -26.99
N ARG A 254 24.07 -14.52 -25.91
CA ARG A 254 25.45 -14.04 -25.74
C ARG A 254 26.45 -15.13 -25.40
N LEU A 255 25.99 -16.22 -24.85
CA LEU A 255 26.85 -17.35 -24.55
C LEU A 255 27.18 -18.07 -25.85
N ASN A 256 28.43 -17.94 -26.27
CA ASN A 256 28.92 -18.58 -27.49
C ASN A 256 28.85 -20.12 -27.30
N PRO A 257 28.19 -20.85 -28.22
CA PRO A 257 28.11 -22.32 -28.15
C PRO A 257 29.47 -23.04 -28.00
N VAL A 258 30.57 -22.36 -28.36
CA VAL A 258 31.94 -22.89 -28.28
C VAL A 258 32.53 -22.77 -26.86
N THR A 259 32.00 -21.86 -26.01
CA THR A 259 32.43 -21.62 -24.63
C THR A 259 31.52 -22.28 -23.60
N ILE A 260 30.35 -22.74 -24.02
CA ILE A 260 29.47 -23.53 -23.18
C ILE A 260 29.99 -24.97 -23.28
N ILE A 261 30.85 -25.35 -22.35
CA ILE A 261 30.91 -26.75 -21.94
C ILE A 261 29.57 -26.91 -21.22
N ASP A 262 28.63 -27.56 -21.93
CA ASP A 262 27.32 -27.92 -21.37
C ASP A 262 27.59 -28.97 -20.28
N ASP A 263 27.85 -28.48 -19.08
CA ASP A 263 28.06 -29.29 -17.89
C ASP A 263 26.79 -29.43 -17.04
N GLY A 264 25.70 -28.89 -17.50
CA GLY A 264 24.40 -28.90 -16.81
C GLY A 264 24.37 -28.04 -15.55
N THR A 265 25.32 -27.10 -15.39
CA THR A 265 25.42 -26.23 -14.20
C THR A 265 24.20 -25.35 -14.06
N GLU A 266 23.71 -24.77 -15.15
CA GLU A 266 22.54 -23.89 -15.14
C GLU A 266 21.26 -24.64 -14.76
N GLU A 267 21.07 -25.84 -15.29
CA GLU A 267 19.92 -26.69 -14.96
C GLU A 267 19.98 -27.13 -13.49
N PHE A 268 21.15 -27.49 -13.00
CA PHE A 268 21.38 -27.84 -11.61
C PHE A 268 21.07 -26.66 -10.68
N LEU A 269 21.59 -25.46 -10.97
CA LEU A 269 21.31 -24.25 -10.19
C LEU A 269 19.82 -23.88 -10.21
N LEU A 270 19.16 -24.04 -11.35
CA LEU A 270 17.72 -23.79 -11.47
C LEU A 270 16.91 -24.71 -10.55
N ASP A 271 17.20 -26.01 -10.60
CA ASP A 271 16.51 -27.02 -9.77
C ASP A 271 16.78 -26.78 -8.27
N GLU A 272 18.02 -26.48 -7.91
CA GLU A 272 18.41 -26.15 -6.52
C GLU A 272 17.63 -24.91 -6.03
N PHE A 273 17.63 -23.82 -6.79
CA PHE A 273 16.94 -22.58 -6.39
C PHE A 273 15.42 -22.78 -6.34
N GLU A 274 14.82 -23.54 -7.28
CA GLU A 274 13.40 -23.87 -7.23
C GLU A 274 13.06 -24.74 -6.01
N THR A 275 13.91 -25.67 -5.66
CA THR A 275 13.75 -26.53 -4.47
C THR A 275 13.84 -25.72 -3.19
N GLN A 276 14.84 -24.85 -3.06
CA GLN A 276 14.96 -23.95 -1.90
C GLN A 276 13.80 -22.96 -1.82
N TYR A 277 13.38 -22.39 -2.94
CA TYR A 277 12.21 -21.52 -2.99
C TYR A 277 10.95 -22.23 -2.46
N LYS A 278 10.65 -23.44 -2.96
CA LYS A 278 9.49 -24.24 -2.52
C LYS A 278 9.58 -24.56 -1.01
N LYS A 279 10.75 -24.93 -0.51
CA LYS A 279 11.01 -25.21 0.91
C LYS A 279 10.74 -23.97 1.77
N HIS A 280 11.33 -22.82 1.42
CA HIS A 280 11.14 -21.58 2.17
C HIS A 280 9.70 -21.06 2.06
N LYS A 281 9.04 -21.22 0.91
CA LYS A 281 7.62 -20.88 0.74
C LYS A 281 6.74 -21.72 1.67
N LYS A 282 6.97 -23.04 1.75
CA LYS A 282 6.26 -23.92 2.68
C LYS A 282 6.45 -23.49 4.13
N THR A 283 7.70 -23.29 4.56
CA THR A 283 8.02 -22.84 5.92
C THR A 283 7.39 -21.49 6.24
N PHE A 284 7.39 -20.57 5.27
CA PHE A 284 6.74 -19.28 5.42
C PHE A 284 5.23 -19.45 5.66
N VAL A 285 4.52 -20.18 4.79
CA VAL A 285 3.07 -20.41 4.89
C VAL A 285 2.72 -21.06 6.24
N GLU A 286 3.48 -22.06 6.68
CA GLU A 286 3.27 -22.71 7.98
C GLU A 286 3.51 -21.77 9.17
N SER A 287 4.38 -20.76 9.02
CA SER A 287 4.67 -19.79 10.07
C SER A 287 3.63 -18.67 10.18
N VAL A 288 2.83 -18.45 9.13
CA VAL A 288 1.85 -17.36 9.05
C VAL A 288 0.81 -17.43 10.16
N PRO A 289 0.10 -18.54 10.41
CA PRO A 289 -0.91 -18.59 11.46
C PRO A 289 -0.33 -18.25 12.83
N ARG A 290 0.87 -18.73 13.13
CA ARG A 290 1.56 -18.43 14.39
C ARG A 290 1.96 -16.96 14.49
N PHE A 291 2.47 -16.37 13.42
CA PHE A 291 2.79 -14.95 13.39
C PHE A 291 1.53 -14.10 13.60
N MET A 292 0.45 -14.46 12.93
CA MET A 292 -0.83 -13.75 13.01
C MET A 292 -1.47 -13.84 14.40
N SER A 293 -1.31 -14.95 15.11
CA SER A 293 -1.78 -15.07 16.51
C SER A 293 -1.01 -14.17 17.50
N THR A 294 0.14 -13.63 17.11
CA THR A 294 0.91 -12.67 17.93
C THR A 294 0.57 -11.21 17.64
N ILE A 295 -0.20 -10.96 16.57
CA ILE A 295 -0.63 -9.61 16.18
C ILE A 295 -2.11 -9.47 16.56
N ASP A 296 -2.37 -8.71 17.61
CA ASP A 296 -3.74 -8.35 18.04
C ASP A 296 -4.25 -7.17 17.22
N GLU A 297 -4.44 -7.39 15.91
CA GLU A 297 -4.81 -6.34 14.94
C GLU A 297 -6.06 -6.74 14.16
N VAL A 298 -7.03 -5.84 14.09
CA VAL A 298 -8.36 -6.08 13.50
C VAL A 298 -8.30 -6.44 12.00
N CYS A 299 -7.30 -5.96 11.27
CA CYS A 299 -7.10 -6.28 9.85
C CYS A 299 -6.68 -7.72 9.58
N VAL A 300 -6.37 -8.45 10.65
CA VAL A 300 -5.97 -9.84 10.62
C VAL A 300 -7.08 -10.71 11.19
N VAL A 301 -8.26 -10.58 10.65
CA VAL A 301 -9.33 -11.54 10.95
C VAL A 301 -8.99 -12.83 10.23
N CYS A 302 -8.50 -13.82 10.98
CA CYS A 302 -8.51 -15.21 10.52
C CYS A 302 -9.90 -15.49 9.94
N ASN A 303 -9.96 -16.02 8.73
CA ASN A 303 -11.13 -16.76 8.32
C ASN A 303 -11.21 -17.91 9.34
N GLN A 304 -11.90 -17.67 10.43
CA GLN A 304 -12.42 -18.79 11.22
C GLN A 304 -13.24 -19.57 10.21
N SER A 305 -12.64 -20.60 9.64
CA SER A 305 -13.39 -21.68 9.05
C SER A 305 -14.42 -21.96 10.13
N LYS A 306 -15.69 -21.72 9.84
CA LYS A 306 -16.76 -22.24 10.65
C LYS A 306 -16.56 -23.74 10.63
N TYR A 307 -15.78 -24.25 11.57
CA TYR A 307 -15.92 -25.62 11.98
C TYR A 307 -17.35 -25.69 12.49
N TYR A 308 -18.26 -26.05 11.60
CA TYR A 308 -19.48 -26.68 12.04
C TYR A 308 -18.98 -27.95 12.73
N GLU A 309 -18.84 -27.89 14.06
CA GLU A 309 -18.94 -29.08 14.84
C GLU A 309 -20.26 -29.72 14.43
N SER A 310 -20.18 -30.73 13.59
CA SER A 310 -21.23 -31.70 13.45
C SER A 310 -21.25 -32.44 14.79
N THR A 311 -22.02 -31.91 15.73
CA THR A 311 -22.43 -32.65 16.91
C THR A 311 -23.12 -33.90 16.41
N PRO A 312 -22.73 -35.07 16.90
CA PRO A 312 -23.31 -36.35 16.52
C PRO A 312 -24.80 -36.45 16.87
#